data_332bfd9380ea04f04daa70cdf58566b5
#
_entry.id   332bfd9380ea04f04daa70cdf58566b5
#
_cell.length_a   1.000
_cell.length_b   1.000
_cell.length_c   1.000
_cell.angle_alpha   90.00
_cell.angle_beta   90.00
_cell.angle_gamma   90.00
#
_symmetry.space_group_name_H-M   'P 1'
#
loop_
_entity.id
_entity.type
_entity.pdbx_description
1 polymer ?
#
loop_
_entity_poly.entity_id
_entity_poly.type
_entity_poly.pdbx_seq_one_letter_code
_entity_poly.pdbx_strand_id
1 'polypeptide(L)'
;MRRRAAARQHRERAVRTAPPAPVTPAAPQALHALAANPELYPTFVKTKCVPSLLGLLAHENSDISVDVLDLLQELTSAEDAAPDDLVVLVDALLAEELPAALMAHLGRLDESNEDEATAIHSTLSIFESLLEARPEQSAALGQKTGLLKWLLARIKVHGGSPGP
;
A
#
# COMPACT_ATOMS: atom_id res chain seq x y z
N MET A 1 -25.32 40.96 8.05
CA MET A 1 -25.27 39.50 7.74
C MET A 1 -24.25 39.12 6.68
N ARG A 2 -23.96 39.87 5.63
CA ARG A 2 -23.03 39.52 4.53
C ARG A 2 -21.55 39.35 4.92
N ARG A 3 -21.05 40.06 5.96
CA ARG A 3 -19.65 39.93 6.42
C ARG A 3 -19.31 38.63 7.12
N ARG A 4 -20.28 37.95 7.77
CA ARG A 4 -20.06 36.66 8.44
C ARG A 4 -20.00 35.45 7.46
N ALA A 5 -20.71 35.54 6.34
CA ALA A 5 -20.70 34.52 5.29
C ALA A 5 -19.35 34.50 4.53
N ALA A 6 -18.79 35.68 4.22
CA ALA A 6 -17.51 35.81 3.55
C ALA A 6 -16.33 35.28 4.40
N ALA A 7 -16.36 35.51 5.71
CA ALA A 7 -15.35 35.00 6.63
C ALA A 7 -15.39 33.46 6.75
N ARG A 8 -16.60 32.87 6.68
CA ARG A 8 -16.75 31.39 6.71
C ARG A 8 -16.26 30.76 5.43
N GLN A 9 -16.56 31.34 4.26
CA GLN A 9 -16.05 30.85 2.97
C GLN A 9 -14.52 30.97 2.85
N HIS A 10 -13.94 32.05 3.40
CA HIS A 10 -12.48 32.21 3.42
C HIS A 10 -11.79 31.17 4.31
N ARG A 11 -12.42 30.78 5.42
CA ARG A 11 -11.92 29.76 6.34
C ARG A 11 -12.04 28.34 5.74
N GLU A 12 -13.15 28.05 5.04
CA GLU A 12 -13.36 26.79 4.35
C GLU A 12 -12.43 26.63 3.14
N ARG A 13 -12.08 27.71 2.46
CA ARG A 13 -11.12 27.72 1.35
C ARG A 13 -9.68 27.54 1.84
N ALA A 14 -9.33 28.13 2.99
CA ALA A 14 -8.01 27.98 3.60
C ALA A 14 -7.75 26.54 4.09
N VAL A 15 -8.78 25.83 4.53
CA VAL A 15 -8.66 24.39 4.92
C VAL A 15 -8.45 23.48 3.70
N ARG A 16 -8.93 23.90 2.52
CA ARG A 16 -8.79 23.13 1.27
C ARG A 16 -7.45 23.31 0.54
N THR A 17 -6.68 24.34 0.89
CA THR A 17 -5.43 24.71 0.21
C THR A 17 -4.19 24.65 1.14
N ALA A 18 -4.34 24.12 2.36
CA ALA A 18 -3.17 23.82 3.17
C ALA A 18 -2.40 22.69 2.45
N PRO A 19 -1.11 22.88 2.11
CA PRO A 19 -0.28 21.78 1.64
C PRO A 19 -0.31 20.67 2.69
N PRO A 20 -0.29 19.38 2.30
CA PRO A 20 -0.17 18.30 3.26
C PRO A 20 1.03 18.61 4.17
N ALA A 21 0.86 18.40 5.47
CA ALA A 21 1.94 18.58 6.43
C ALA A 21 3.18 17.81 5.93
N PRO A 22 4.40 18.35 6.07
CA PRO A 22 5.61 17.66 5.64
C PRO A 22 5.62 16.28 6.31
N VAL A 23 5.64 15.22 5.48
CA VAL A 23 5.76 13.86 5.98
C VAL A 23 7.17 13.75 6.54
N THR A 24 7.27 13.74 7.86
CA THR A 24 8.56 13.52 8.52
C THR A 24 8.96 12.06 8.33
N PRO A 25 10.25 11.75 8.10
CA PRO A 25 10.72 10.37 7.96
C PRO A 25 10.41 9.46 9.16
N ALA A 26 10.02 10.03 10.30
CA ALA A 26 9.57 9.29 11.48
C ALA A 26 8.14 8.72 11.38
N ALA A 27 7.34 9.13 10.39
CA ALA A 27 5.94 8.70 10.30
C ALA A 27 5.80 7.21 9.93
N PRO A 28 6.51 6.65 8.95
CA PRO A 28 6.48 5.21 8.67
C PRO A 28 6.94 4.38 9.87
N GLN A 29 8.06 4.77 10.49
CA GLN A 29 8.61 4.06 11.65
C GLN A 29 7.66 4.00 12.85
N ALA A 30 6.87 5.04 13.09
CA ALA A 30 5.85 5.03 14.14
C ALA A 30 4.70 4.07 13.82
N LEU A 31 4.43 3.81 12.53
CA LEU A 31 3.38 2.88 12.10
C LEU A 31 3.80 1.40 12.19
N HIS A 32 5.10 1.07 12.23
CA HIS A 32 5.57 -0.29 12.51
C HIS A 32 5.10 -0.81 13.89
N ALA A 33 4.88 0.10 14.85
CA ALA A 33 4.25 -0.26 16.13
C ALA A 33 2.81 -0.79 15.95
N LEU A 34 2.12 -0.45 14.86
CA LEU A 34 0.79 -0.97 14.54
C LEU A 34 0.86 -2.45 14.12
N ALA A 35 1.88 -2.85 13.35
CA ALA A 35 2.07 -4.25 12.94
C ALA A 35 2.33 -5.16 14.15
N ALA A 36 3.01 -4.63 15.18
CA ALA A 36 3.23 -5.34 16.45
C ALA A 36 1.98 -5.42 17.35
N ASN A 37 0.88 -4.72 17.02
CA ASN A 37 -0.35 -4.67 17.81
C ASN A 37 -1.59 -4.82 16.91
N PRO A 38 -1.85 -6.02 16.37
CA PRO A 38 -2.92 -6.25 15.39
C PRO A 38 -4.33 -5.91 15.91
N GLU A 39 -4.53 -5.94 17.21
CA GLU A 39 -5.79 -5.54 17.86
C GLU A 39 -6.16 -4.06 17.59
N LEU A 40 -5.20 -3.27 17.13
CA LEU A 40 -5.42 -1.87 16.75
C LEU A 40 -5.90 -1.69 15.30
N TYR A 41 -5.88 -2.74 14.46
CA TYR A 41 -6.28 -2.66 13.05
C TYR A 41 -7.68 -2.08 12.84
N PRO A 42 -8.73 -2.53 13.58
CA PRO A 42 -10.05 -1.93 13.43
C PRO A 42 -10.08 -0.44 13.80
N THR A 43 -9.26 -0.03 14.77
CA THR A 43 -9.14 1.38 15.15
C THR A 43 -8.42 2.17 14.07
N PHE A 44 -7.32 1.65 13.54
CA PHE A 44 -6.57 2.27 12.44
C PHE A 44 -7.45 2.50 11.21
N VAL A 45 -8.23 1.49 10.79
CA VAL A 45 -9.18 1.61 9.67
C VAL A 45 -10.22 2.70 9.93
N LYS A 46 -10.76 2.81 11.14
CA LYS A 46 -11.72 3.85 11.53
C LYS A 46 -11.15 5.27 11.44
N THR A 47 -9.84 5.44 11.61
CA THR A 47 -9.19 6.77 11.47
C THR A 47 -9.09 7.26 10.04
N LYS A 48 -9.42 6.42 9.04
CA LYS A 48 -9.33 6.71 7.60
C LYS A 48 -7.91 7.11 7.16
N CYS A 49 -6.89 6.56 7.78
CA CYS A 49 -5.49 6.80 7.43
C CYS A 49 -5.02 5.92 6.26
N VAL A 50 -5.75 4.86 5.91
CA VAL A 50 -5.40 3.93 4.81
C VAL A 50 -5.13 4.66 3.49
N PRO A 51 -6.00 5.57 2.99
CA PRO A 51 -5.72 6.29 1.74
C PRO A 51 -4.42 7.12 1.80
N SER A 52 -4.13 7.72 2.95
CA SER A 52 -2.91 8.51 3.14
C SER A 52 -1.65 7.63 3.11
N LEU A 53 -1.73 6.45 3.74
CA LEU A 53 -0.66 5.45 3.70
C LEU A 53 -0.40 4.98 2.27
N LEU A 54 -1.43 4.61 1.52
CA LEU A 54 -1.29 4.15 0.13
C LEU A 54 -0.79 5.26 -0.80
N GLY A 55 -1.12 6.52 -0.52
CA GLY A 55 -0.59 7.67 -1.25
C GLY A 55 0.94 7.79 -1.17
N LEU A 56 1.55 7.30 -0.08
CA LEU A 56 3.00 7.31 0.10
C LEU A 56 3.73 6.29 -0.79
N LEU A 57 3.07 5.23 -1.28
CA LEU A 57 3.66 4.31 -2.27
C LEU A 57 4.00 5.02 -3.60
N ALA A 58 3.31 6.11 -3.91
CA ALA A 58 3.57 6.93 -5.10
C ALA A 58 4.52 8.10 -4.82
N HIS A 59 5.14 8.17 -3.64
CA HIS A 59 6.04 9.25 -3.27
C HIS A 59 7.27 9.27 -4.17
N GLU A 60 7.79 10.49 -4.47
CA GLU A 60 8.95 10.68 -5.33
C GLU A 60 10.26 10.16 -4.71
N ASN A 61 10.35 10.19 -3.36
CA ASN A 61 11.47 9.60 -2.63
C ASN A 61 11.25 8.08 -2.51
N SER A 62 12.14 7.30 -3.11
CA SER A 62 12.13 5.83 -3.08
C SER A 62 12.20 5.26 -1.67
N ASP A 63 12.98 5.87 -0.76
CA ASP A 63 13.11 5.38 0.61
C ASP A 63 11.76 5.37 1.34
N ILE A 64 10.93 6.42 1.14
CA ILE A 64 9.58 6.49 1.72
C ILE A 64 8.68 5.41 1.14
N SER A 65 8.75 5.18 -0.17
CA SER A 65 7.91 4.16 -0.80
C SER A 65 8.30 2.74 -0.40
N VAL A 66 9.60 2.49 -0.18
CA VAL A 66 10.11 1.21 0.34
C VAL A 66 9.69 1.01 1.80
N ASP A 67 9.89 2.01 2.68
CA ASP A 67 9.45 1.94 4.08
C ASP A 67 7.95 1.63 4.21
N VAL A 68 7.12 2.24 3.33
CA VAL A 68 5.68 1.96 3.31
C VAL A 68 5.38 0.55 2.81
N LEU A 69 6.13 0.06 1.85
CA LEU A 69 5.99 -1.30 1.33
C LEU A 69 6.31 -2.33 2.42
N ASP A 70 7.41 -2.14 3.14
CA ASP A 70 7.81 -3.00 4.25
C ASP A 70 6.76 -2.98 5.37
N LEU A 71 6.26 -1.80 5.71
CA LEU A 71 5.15 -1.67 6.66
C LEU A 71 3.89 -2.42 6.19
N LEU A 72 3.50 -2.30 4.93
CA LEU A 72 2.33 -3.02 4.38
C LEU A 72 2.54 -4.53 4.42
N GLN A 73 3.77 -5.00 4.15
CA GLN A 73 4.11 -6.41 4.28
C GLN A 73 3.96 -6.89 5.72
N GLU A 74 4.51 -6.17 6.70
CA GLU A 74 4.36 -6.50 8.12
C GLU A 74 2.89 -6.52 8.56
N LEU A 75 2.10 -5.51 8.15
CA LEU A 75 0.68 -5.41 8.49
C LEU A 75 -0.15 -6.55 7.92
N THR A 76 0.18 -7.04 6.72
CA THR A 76 -0.60 -8.09 6.04
C THR A 76 -0.14 -9.51 6.38
N SER A 77 1.10 -9.68 6.88
CA SER A 77 1.68 -10.98 7.26
C SER A 77 1.75 -11.21 8.77
N ALA A 78 0.98 -10.46 9.57
CA ALA A 78 0.97 -10.58 11.02
C ALA A 78 0.42 -11.96 11.45
N GLU A 79 1.32 -12.91 11.74
CA GLU A 79 0.97 -14.28 12.15
C GLU A 79 0.19 -14.33 13.48
N ASP A 80 0.44 -13.36 14.36
CA ASP A 80 -0.22 -13.24 15.67
C ASP A 80 -1.55 -12.46 15.61
N ALA A 81 -1.95 -11.97 14.43
CA ALA A 81 -3.21 -11.25 14.28
C ALA A 81 -4.41 -12.18 14.44
N ALA A 82 -5.42 -11.75 15.20
CA ALA A 82 -6.70 -12.44 15.16
C ALA A 82 -7.27 -12.38 13.72
N PRO A 83 -7.79 -13.50 13.19
CA PRO A 83 -8.27 -13.52 11.78
C PRO A 83 -9.26 -12.41 11.46
N ASP A 84 -10.14 -12.06 12.40
CA ASP A 84 -11.15 -11.01 12.21
C ASP A 84 -10.51 -9.61 12.10
N ASP A 85 -9.46 -9.31 12.86
CA ASP A 85 -8.77 -8.02 12.82
C ASP A 85 -7.98 -7.87 11.52
N LEU A 86 -7.28 -8.93 11.09
CA LEU A 86 -6.56 -8.95 9.81
C LEU A 86 -7.52 -8.75 8.63
N VAL A 87 -8.65 -9.44 8.66
CA VAL A 87 -9.70 -9.32 7.63
C VAL A 87 -10.22 -7.89 7.51
N VAL A 88 -10.47 -7.20 8.63
CA VAL A 88 -10.90 -5.80 8.62
C VAL A 88 -9.87 -4.88 7.97
N LEU A 89 -8.58 -5.10 8.23
CA LEU A 89 -7.51 -4.34 7.61
C LEU A 89 -7.42 -4.64 6.11
N VAL A 90 -7.39 -5.92 5.73
CA VAL A 90 -7.30 -6.36 4.32
C VAL A 90 -8.47 -5.83 3.51
N ASP A 91 -9.70 -5.87 4.03
CA ASP A 91 -10.87 -5.32 3.36
C ASP A 91 -10.74 -3.81 3.13
N ALA A 92 -10.21 -3.07 4.11
CA ALA A 92 -9.99 -1.63 3.96
C ALA A 92 -8.90 -1.33 2.91
N LEU A 93 -7.82 -2.11 2.88
CA LEU A 93 -6.75 -1.99 1.87
C LEU A 93 -7.26 -2.31 0.46
N LEU A 94 -8.10 -3.33 0.32
CA LEU A 94 -8.72 -3.68 -0.96
C LEU A 94 -9.73 -2.62 -1.42
N ALA A 95 -10.50 -2.04 -0.50
CA ALA A 95 -11.46 -0.96 -0.80
C ALA A 95 -10.78 0.32 -1.30
N GLU A 96 -9.56 0.60 -0.83
CA GLU A 96 -8.73 1.73 -1.26
C GLU A 96 -7.78 1.37 -2.42
N GLU A 97 -8.07 0.29 -3.14
CA GLU A 97 -7.38 -0.13 -4.36
C GLU A 97 -5.87 -0.40 -4.17
N LEU A 98 -5.44 -0.92 -3.01
CA LEU A 98 -4.05 -1.32 -2.78
C LEU A 98 -3.45 -2.14 -3.93
N PRO A 99 -4.14 -3.16 -4.51
CA PRO A 99 -3.60 -3.94 -5.61
C PRO A 99 -3.20 -3.11 -6.83
N ALA A 100 -3.98 -2.06 -7.16
CA ALA A 100 -3.64 -1.16 -8.26
C ALA A 100 -2.43 -0.28 -7.93
N ALA A 101 -2.32 0.20 -6.70
CA ALA A 101 -1.17 0.97 -6.22
C ALA A 101 0.12 0.12 -6.25
N LEU A 102 0.06 -1.14 -5.80
CA LEU A 102 1.17 -2.09 -5.86
C LEU A 102 1.62 -2.37 -7.30
N MET A 103 0.69 -2.56 -8.23
CA MET A 103 1.02 -2.75 -9.65
C MET A 103 1.66 -1.51 -10.28
N ALA A 104 1.19 -0.32 -9.92
CA ALA A 104 1.81 0.94 -10.34
C ALA A 104 3.23 1.08 -9.78
N HIS A 105 3.47 0.64 -8.55
CA HIS A 105 4.79 0.59 -7.92
C HIS A 105 5.71 -0.39 -8.66
N LEU A 106 5.29 -1.65 -8.87
CA LEU A 106 6.03 -2.67 -9.62
C LEU A 106 6.45 -2.22 -11.02
N GLY A 107 5.62 -1.42 -11.69
CA GLY A 107 5.92 -0.91 -13.02
C GLY A 107 7.07 0.10 -13.08
N ARG A 108 7.53 0.61 -11.94
CA ARG A 108 8.64 1.57 -11.82
C ARG A 108 9.95 0.95 -11.40
N LEU A 109 9.92 -0.30 -10.90
CA LEU A 109 11.10 -0.97 -10.34
C LEU A 109 11.91 -1.67 -11.42
N ASP A 110 13.25 -1.64 -11.27
CA ASP A 110 14.24 -2.32 -12.10
C ASP A 110 14.84 -3.50 -11.33
N GLU A 111 14.62 -4.72 -11.81
CA GLU A 111 15.16 -5.95 -11.20
C GLU A 111 16.69 -6.02 -11.20
N SER A 112 17.38 -5.22 -12.01
CA SER A 112 18.85 -5.18 -12.03
C SER A 112 19.44 -4.47 -10.80
N ASN A 113 18.62 -3.71 -10.07
CA ASN A 113 18.98 -3.05 -8.83
C ASN A 113 18.57 -3.95 -7.66
N GLU A 114 19.50 -4.28 -6.77
CA GLU A 114 19.30 -5.21 -5.64
C GLU A 114 18.21 -4.71 -4.66
N ASP A 115 18.20 -3.41 -4.35
CA ASP A 115 17.21 -2.82 -3.46
C ASP A 115 15.81 -2.86 -4.09
N GLU A 116 15.71 -2.60 -5.40
CA GLU A 116 14.45 -2.66 -6.12
C GLU A 116 13.95 -4.10 -6.33
N ALA A 117 14.87 -5.06 -6.48
CA ALA A 117 14.53 -6.49 -6.51
C ALA A 117 13.92 -6.95 -5.17
N THR A 118 14.43 -6.43 -4.04
CA THR A 118 13.85 -6.67 -2.72
C THR A 118 12.43 -6.09 -2.63
N ALA A 119 12.22 -4.86 -3.10
CA ALA A 119 10.91 -4.24 -3.14
C ALA A 119 9.90 -4.99 -4.03
N ILE A 120 10.36 -5.61 -5.12
CA ILE A 120 9.54 -6.51 -5.95
C ILE A 120 9.09 -7.72 -5.12
N HIS A 121 10.01 -8.35 -4.39
CA HIS A 121 9.70 -9.48 -3.54
C HIS A 121 8.68 -9.11 -2.45
N SER A 122 8.89 -8.01 -1.73
CA SER A 122 7.96 -7.50 -0.71
C SER A 122 6.56 -7.25 -1.30
N THR A 123 6.51 -6.67 -2.51
CA THR A 123 5.23 -6.44 -3.21
C THR A 123 4.50 -7.75 -3.52
N LEU A 124 5.21 -8.78 -3.97
CA LEU A 124 4.61 -10.09 -4.27
C LEU A 124 4.14 -10.79 -3.00
N SER A 125 4.90 -10.70 -1.90
CA SER A 125 4.50 -11.20 -0.58
C SER A 125 3.20 -10.55 -0.09
N ILE A 126 3.02 -9.24 -0.29
CA ILE A 126 1.75 -8.57 0.05
C ILE A 126 0.60 -9.16 -0.77
N PHE A 127 0.78 -9.39 -2.08
CA PHE A 127 -0.26 -10.05 -2.89
C PHE A 127 -0.60 -11.44 -2.38
N GLU A 128 0.40 -12.23 -1.97
CA GLU A 128 0.21 -13.55 -1.38
C GLU A 128 -0.64 -13.45 -0.11
N SER A 129 -0.28 -12.58 0.84
CA SER A 129 -1.04 -12.37 2.08
C SER A 129 -2.47 -11.89 1.83
N LEU A 130 -2.71 -11.01 0.84
CA LEU A 130 -4.05 -10.60 0.45
C LEU A 130 -4.88 -11.77 -0.09
N LEU A 131 -4.26 -12.66 -0.88
CA LEU A 131 -4.92 -13.85 -1.43
C LEU A 131 -5.21 -14.91 -0.36
N GLU A 132 -4.34 -15.05 0.63
CA GLU A 132 -4.55 -15.93 1.78
C GLU A 132 -5.70 -15.43 2.68
N ALA A 133 -5.72 -14.13 2.97
CA ALA A 133 -6.76 -13.53 3.80
C ALA A 133 -8.13 -13.47 3.09
N ARG A 134 -8.14 -13.35 1.75
CA ARG A 134 -9.36 -13.22 0.93
C ARG A 134 -9.28 -14.09 -0.34
N PRO A 135 -9.35 -15.43 -0.21
CA PRO A 135 -9.26 -16.34 -1.35
C PRO A 135 -10.32 -16.09 -2.44
N GLU A 136 -11.49 -15.62 -2.06
CA GLU A 136 -12.59 -15.28 -2.96
C GLU A 136 -12.26 -14.12 -3.91
N GLN A 137 -11.28 -13.28 -3.56
CA GLN A 137 -10.82 -12.18 -4.40
C GLN A 137 -9.79 -12.60 -5.46
N SER A 138 -9.33 -13.85 -5.45
CA SER A 138 -8.23 -14.35 -6.31
C SER A 138 -8.47 -14.08 -7.78
N ALA A 139 -9.69 -14.37 -8.27
CA ALA A 139 -10.05 -14.15 -9.68
C ALA A 139 -10.04 -12.65 -10.05
N ALA A 140 -10.52 -11.79 -9.14
CA ALA A 140 -10.53 -10.35 -9.36
C ALA A 140 -9.12 -9.77 -9.32
N LEU A 141 -8.30 -10.18 -8.36
CA LEU A 141 -6.91 -9.75 -8.24
C LEU A 141 -6.08 -10.19 -9.44
N GLY A 142 -6.16 -11.46 -9.86
CA GLY A 142 -5.39 -11.96 -11.00
C GLY A 142 -5.76 -11.33 -12.35
N GLN A 143 -7.05 -11.07 -12.58
CA GLN A 143 -7.54 -10.59 -13.88
C GLN A 143 -7.54 -9.06 -13.99
N LYS A 144 -7.98 -8.35 -12.95
CA LYS A 144 -8.17 -6.90 -13.01
C LYS A 144 -6.90 -6.10 -12.81
N THR A 145 -5.97 -6.58 -11.96
CA THR A 145 -4.77 -5.83 -11.63
C THR A 145 -3.65 -5.92 -12.66
N GLY A 146 -3.70 -6.95 -13.52
CA GLY A 146 -2.62 -7.23 -14.46
C GLY A 146 -1.44 -7.99 -13.85
N LEU A 147 -1.51 -8.40 -12.57
CA LEU A 147 -0.47 -9.16 -11.87
C LEU A 147 -0.09 -10.43 -12.62
N LEU A 148 -1.07 -11.22 -13.04
CA LEU A 148 -0.83 -12.46 -13.78
C LEU A 148 -0.08 -12.21 -15.10
N LYS A 149 -0.45 -11.14 -15.83
CA LYS A 149 0.23 -10.74 -17.06
C LYS A 149 1.68 -10.34 -16.78
N TRP A 150 1.90 -9.60 -15.70
CA TRP A 150 3.24 -9.16 -15.28
C TRP A 150 4.12 -10.37 -14.92
N LEU A 151 3.62 -11.32 -14.10
CA LEU A 151 4.32 -12.55 -13.75
C LEU A 151 4.67 -13.40 -14.97
N LEU A 152 3.73 -13.61 -15.89
CA LEU A 152 3.97 -14.38 -17.12
C LEU A 152 5.02 -13.71 -18.02
N ALA A 153 5.07 -12.39 -18.07
CA ALA A 153 6.10 -11.67 -18.81
C ALA A 153 7.50 -11.93 -18.22
N ARG A 154 7.63 -11.94 -16.88
CA ARG A 154 8.90 -12.21 -16.19
C ARG A 154 9.39 -13.64 -16.40
N ILE A 155 8.52 -14.63 -16.29
CA ILE A 155 8.85 -16.04 -16.55
C ILE A 155 9.41 -16.22 -17.96
N LYS A 156 8.85 -15.54 -18.97
CA LYS A 156 9.34 -15.61 -20.36
C LYS A 156 10.75 -15.03 -20.53
N VAL A 157 11.07 -13.96 -19.82
CA VAL A 157 12.40 -13.35 -19.87
C VAL A 157 13.46 -14.26 -19.25
N HIS A 158 13.17 -14.89 -18.12
CA HIS A 158 14.12 -15.74 -17.40
C HIS A 158 14.15 -17.19 -17.91
N GLY A 159 13.08 -17.66 -18.54
CA GLY A 159 12.99 -19.03 -19.10
C GLY A 159 13.58 -19.19 -20.52
N GLY A 160 14.01 -18.12 -21.13
CA GLY A 160 14.47 -18.08 -22.52
C GLY A 160 15.98 -18.12 -22.72
N SER A 161 16.81 -18.50 -21.73
CA SER A 161 18.23 -18.76 -21.94
C SER A 161 18.41 -20.22 -22.37
N PRO A 162 18.60 -20.53 -23.68
CA PRO A 162 19.10 -21.84 -24.06
C PRO A 162 20.52 -21.92 -23.50
N GLY A 163 20.76 -22.87 -22.59
CA GLY A 163 22.10 -23.23 -22.20
C GLY A 163 22.96 -23.62 -23.41
N PRO A 164 24.28 -23.47 -23.29
CA PRO A 164 25.23 -23.76 -24.35
C PRO A 164 25.24 -25.23 -24.77
#